data_6e1680d0f90402fd2cd4419fd019604f
#
_entry.id   6e1680d0f90402fd2cd4419fd019604f
#
_cell.length_a   1.000
_cell.length_b   1.000
_cell.length_c   1.000
_cell.angle_alpha   90.00
_cell.angle_beta   90.00
_cell.angle_gamma   90.00
#
_symmetry.space_group_name_H-M   'P 1'
#
loop_
_entity.id
_entity.type
_entity.pdbx_description
1 polymer ?
#
loop_
_entity_poly.entity_id
_entity_poly.type
_entity_poly.pdbx_seq_one_letter_code
_entity_poly.pdbx_strand_id
1 'polypeptide(L)'
;MASERLPRASLGIEVGRAHTTGVLLDRDGRILARAQVEHPPVVPRPGLLEQEPEVAWAACREVIARLKALVEVELVALGLAGEAGGVVFLDRAGRPLRRTILGGDRRAEAELREIHRRLAGAGLPEAGGWRPGACPAAAKILWLAANEPPTAQRVAKVLAPKDAVRLRLTGELATDASEASASGLLDVALRRWSGPLLEALAIAPDLLPEVFEGADVSGRVSVAGAAETGLHEGLPVVAGGSTLACGALAAGILGEGRGLAWLEPGAGILVE
;
A
#
# COMPACT_ATOMS: atom_id res chain seq x y z
N MET A 1 -9.79 -21.04 39.63
CA MET A 1 -9.99 -19.76 38.94
C MET A 1 -9.97 -20.05 37.46
N ALA A 2 -11.09 -19.88 36.76
CA ALA A 2 -11.10 -19.99 35.32
C ALA A 2 -10.22 -18.85 34.75
N SER A 3 -9.19 -19.18 33.99
CA SER A 3 -8.43 -18.19 33.24
C SER A 3 -9.41 -17.48 32.29
N GLU A 4 -9.70 -16.24 32.55
CA GLU A 4 -10.51 -15.41 31.65
C GLU A 4 -9.76 -15.36 30.31
N ARG A 5 -10.37 -15.91 29.28
CA ARG A 5 -9.73 -15.89 27.94
C ARG A 5 -9.71 -14.43 27.46
N LEU A 6 -8.55 -14.00 26.99
CA LEU A 6 -8.40 -12.68 26.39
C LEU A 6 -9.41 -12.48 25.24
N PRO A 7 -9.95 -11.28 25.09
CA PRO A 7 -10.82 -10.97 23.95
C PRO A 7 -10.04 -11.12 22.64
N ARG A 8 -10.66 -11.75 21.66
CA ARG A 8 -10.08 -11.93 20.33
C ARG A 8 -10.26 -10.65 19.52
N ALA A 9 -9.20 -10.20 18.86
CA ALA A 9 -9.21 -8.98 18.07
C ALA A 9 -8.42 -9.13 16.76
N SER A 10 -8.82 -8.36 15.74
CA SER A 10 -8.06 -8.12 14.54
C SER A 10 -7.33 -6.80 14.66
N LEU A 11 -6.09 -6.74 14.15
CA LEU A 11 -5.29 -5.52 14.07
C LEU A 11 -5.35 -4.96 12.65
N GLY A 12 -5.88 -3.74 12.48
CA GLY A 12 -5.78 -2.97 11.25
C GLY A 12 -4.69 -1.89 11.38
N ILE A 13 -3.81 -1.78 10.38
CA ILE A 13 -2.80 -0.73 10.31
C ILE A 13 -2.91 -0.01 8.98
N GLU A 14 -3.09 1.30 9.02
CA GLU A 14 -3.03 2.18 7.87
C GLU A 14 -1.66 2.86 7.80
N VAL A 15 -0.95 2.64 6.71
CA VAL A 15 0.32 3.30 6.35
C VAL A 15 0.00 4.50 5.46
N GLY A 16 -0.26 5.63 6.09
CA GLY A 16 -0.58 6.87 5.40
C GLY A 16 0.67 7.68 5.02
N ARG A 17 0.44 8.81 4.36
CA ARG A 17 1.49 9.73 3.89
C ARG A 17 2.20 10.47 5.02
N ALA A 18 1.44 10.89 6.02
CA ALA A 18 1.91 11.76 7.10
C ALA A 18 1.73 11.14 8.49
N HIS A 19 1.10 10.00 8.57
CA HIS A 19 0.87 9.27 9.81
C HIS A 19 0.65 7.79 9.53
N THR A 20 0.89 6.98 10.54
CA THR A 20 0.46 5.57 10.58
C THR A 20 -0.57 5.44 11.69
N THR A 21 -1.71 4.84 11.41
CA THR A 21 -2.79 4.61 12.36
C THR A 21 -3.01 3.11 12.55
N GLY A 22 -3.19 2.67 13.78
CA GLY A 22 -3.59 1.31 14.10
C GLY A 22 -4.88 1.27 14.90
N VAL A 23 -5.69 0.24 14.65
CA VAL A 23 -6.93 -0.03 15.37
C VAL A 23 -7.00 -1.51 15.75
N LEU A 24 -7.52 -1.79 16.94
CA LEU A 24 -7.92 -3.13 17.36
C LEU A 24 -9.43 -3.23 17.29
N LEU A 25 -9.93 -4.22 16.56
CA LEU A 25 -11.35 -4.48 16.38
C LEU A 25 -11.70 -5.83 16.97
N ASP A 26 -12.79 -5.89 17.76
CA ASP A 26 -13.37 -7.17 18.17
C ASP A 26 -14.12 -7.85 17.01
N ARG A 27 -14.63 -9.05 17.26
CA ARG A 27 -15.40 -9.83 16.25
C ARG A 27 -16.71 -9.14 15.82
N ASP A 28 -17.23 -8.20 16.61
CA ASP A 28 -18.48 -7.48 16.36
C ASP A 28 -18.21 -6.14 15.65
N GLY A 29 -16.93 -5.84 15.30
CA GLY A 29 -16.49 -4.63 14.62
C GLY A 29 -16.35 -3.41 15.53
N ARG A 30 -16.36 -3.61 16.87
CA ARG A 30 -16.16 -2.51 17.82
C ARG A 30 -14.66 -2.20 17.96
N ILE A 31 -14.34 -0.92 17.98
CA ILE A 31 -12.97 -0.45 18.22
C ILE A 31 -12.66 -0.63 19.71
N LEU A 32 -11.69 -1.48 20.01
CA LEU A 32 -11.16 -1.70 21.36
C LEU A 32 -10.09 -0.69 21.75
N ALA A 33 -9.21 -0.34 20.78
CA ALA A 33 -8.17 0.66 20.96
C ALA A 33 -7.78 1.27 19.61
N ARG A 34 -7.25 2.50 19.66
CA ARG A 34 -6.66 3.21 18.51
C ARG A 34 -5.36 3.88 18.95
N ALA A 35 -4.37 3.85 18.06
CA ALA A 35 -3.12 4.59 18.21
C ALA A 35 -2.70 5.20 16.87
N GLN A 36 -1.98 6.32 16.92
CA GLN A 36 -1.47 7.01 15.75
C GLN A 36 -0.07 7.55 16.02
N VAL A 37 0.78 7.51 14.99
CA VAL A 37 2.12 8.09 15.00
C VAL A 37 2.25 8.99 13.77
N GLU A 38 2.61 10.23 13.98
CA GLU A 38 2.83 11.21 12.90
C GLU A 38 4.23 11.06 12.33
N HIS A 39 4.32 11.20 11.00
CA HIS A 39 5.59 11.20 10.26
C HIS A 39 5.46 12.03 8.96
N PRO A 40 5.51 13.35 9.07
CA PRO A 40 5.28 14.23 7.93
C PRO A 40 6.26 13.90 6.79
N PRO A 41 5.80 14.01 5.51
CA PRO A 41 6.66 13.77 4.36
C PRO A 41 7.74 14.84 4.24
N VAL A 42 8.85 14.46 3.61
CA VAL A 42 9.84 15.42 3.14
C VAL A 42 9.36 16.01 1.82
N VAL A 43 9.38 17.33 1.72
CA VAL A 43 9.02 18.08 0.51
C VAL A 43 10.29 18.77 -0.04
N PRO A 44 11.09 18.07 -0.87
CA PRO A 44 12.35 18.64 -1.38
C PRO A 44 12.14 19.88 -2.24
N ARG A 45 11.06 19.94 -2.98
CA ARG A 45 10.56 21.06 -3.79
C ARG A 45 9.03 20.99 -3.90
N PRO A 46 8.33 22.10 -4.21
CA PRO A 46 6.89 22.06 -4.46
C PRO A 46 6.50 20.99 -5.47
N GLY A 47 5.51 20.14 -5.11
CA GLY A 47 5.05 19.03 -5.92
C GLY A 47 5.82 17.71 -5.77
N LEU A 48 6.93 17.69 -5.01
CA LEU A 48 7.65 16.47 -4.68
C LEU A 48 7.34 16.03 -3.25
N LEU A 49 7.04 14.75 -3.06
CA LEU A 49 6.73 14.17 -1.77
C LEU A 49 7.54 12.88 -1.58
N GLU A 50 8.41 12.90 -0.60
CA GLU A 50 9.30 11.76 -0.30
C GLU A 50 9.24 11.39 1.18
N GLN A 51 9.68 10.18 1.48
CA GLN A 51 9.85 9.70 2.84
C GLN A 51 11.03 8.73 2.92
N GLU A 52 11.79 8.77 4.01
CA GLU A 52 12.76 7.73 4.29
C GLU A 52 12.01 6.39 4.49
N PRO A 53 12.41 5.30 3.83
CA PRO A 53 11.68 4.03 3.88
C PRO A 53 11.50 3.46 5.29
N GLU A 54 12.46 3.69 6.17
CA GLU A 54 12.42 3.21 7.56
C GLU A 54 11.38 3.94 8.42
N VAL A 55 10.90 5.13 8.00
CA VAL A 55 9.95 5.93 8.79
C VAL A 55 8.60 5.22 8.91
N ALA A 56 8.07 4.68 7.82
CA ALA A 56 6.80 3.94 7.84
C ALA A 56 6.90 2.68 8.70
N TRP A 57 8.02 1.96 8.62
CA TRP A 57 8.25 0.78 9.46
C TRP A 57 8.39 1.14 10.94
N ALA A 58 9.14 2.17 11.29
CA ALA A 58 9.29 2.62 12.67
C ALA A 58 7.94 3.07 13.26
N ALA A 59 7.14 3.81 12.49
CA ALA A 59 5.81 4.23 12.91
C ALA A 59 4.86 3.03 13.10
N CYS A 60 4.94 2.02 12.23
CA CYS A 60 4.16 0.80 12.38
C CYS A 60 4.49 0.07 13.69
N ARG A 61 5.79 -0.11 14.00
CA ARG A 61 6.24 -0.73 15.26
C ARG A 61 5.76 0.05 16.48
N GLU A 62 5.87 1.37 16.43
CA GLU A 62 5.43 2.25 17.52
C GLU A 62 3.91 2.17 17.73
N VAL A 63 3.11 2.15 16.66
CA VAL A 63 1.66 1.97 16.73
C VAL A 63 1.31 0.63 17.38
N ILE A 64 1.96 -0.45 16.96
CA ILE A 64 1.75 -1.78 17.56
C ILE A 64 2.08 -1.76 19.06
N ALA A 65 3.22 -1.18 19.45
CA ALA A 65 3.63 -1.08 20.85
C ALA A 65 2.61 -0.29 21.68
N ARG A 66 2.12 0.85 21.17
CA ARG A 66 1.08 1.66 21.84
C ARG A 66 -0.22 0.90 22.01
N LEU A 67 -0.69 0.18 21.01
CA LEU A 67 -1.93 -0.60 21.07
C LEU A 67 -1.82 -1.72 22.10
N LYS A 68 -0.69 -2.42 22.13
CA LYS A 68 -0.43 -3.47 23.13
C LYS A 68 -0.38 -2.94 24.59
N ALA A 69 0.04 -1.70 24.76
CA ALA A 69 0.04 -1.04 26.09
C ALA A 69 -1.36 -0.59 26.54
N LEU A 70 -2.29 -0.37 25.60
CA LEU A 70 -3.65 0.10 25.90
C LEU A 70 -4.60 -1.04 26.28
N VAL A 71 -4.48 -2.19 25.62
CA VAL A 71 -5.39 -3.33 25.85
C VAL A 71 -4.71 -4.65 25.54
N GLU A 72 -4.96 -5.64 26.39
CA GLU A 72 -4.47 -7.00 26.19
C GLU A 72 -5.52 -7.82 25.43
N VAL A 73 -5.14 -8.38 24.29
CA VAL A 73 -6.03 -9.15 23.40
C VAL A 73 -5.28 -10.34 22.77
N GLU A 74 -6.05 -11.36 22.38
CA GLU A 74 -5.57 -12.42 21.50
C GLU A 74 -5.74 -11.92 20.04
N LEU A 75 -4.63 -11.58 19.35
CA LEU A 75 -4.67 -11.20 17.95
C LEU A 75 -4.92 -12.42 17.06
N VAL A 76 -5.89 -12.29 16.15
CA VAL A 76 -6.27 -13.38 15.22
C VAL A 76 -5.83 -13.13 13.79
N ALA A 77 -5.69 -11.87 13.39
CA ALA A 77 -5.22 -11.46 12.07
C ALA A 77 -4.71 -10.01 12.09
N LEU A 78 -3.89 -9.67 11.09
CA LEU A 78 -3.46 -8.31 10.81
C LEU A 78 -3.82 -7.95 9.37
N GLY A 79 -4.41 -6.77 9.14
CA GLY A 79 -4.66 -6.19 7.83
C GLY A 79 -3.92 -4.88 7.66
N LEU A 80 -3.44 -4.63 6.43
CA LEU A 80 -2.76 -3.39 6.07
C LEU A 80 -3.59 -2.57 5.09
N ALA A 81 -3.74 -1.29 5.37
CA ALA A 81 -4.22 -0.30 4.43
C ALA A 81 -3.10 0.70 4.11
N GLY A 82 -3.15 1.35 2.95
CA GLY A 82 -2.15 2.35 2.61
C GLY A 82 -2.58 3.30 1.52
N GLU A 83 -1.89 4.45 1.46
CA GLU A 83 -2.10 5.43 0.41
C GLU A 83 -1.60 4.87 -0.92
N ALA A 84 -2.49 4.88 -1.91
CA ALA A 84 -2.19 4.36 -3.23
C ALA A 84 -1.24 5.27 -4.04
N GLY A 85 -0.52 4.64 -4.97
CA GLY A 85 0.36 5.31 -5.92
C GLY A 85 1.73 5.71 -5.37
N GLY A 86 2.06 5.39 -4.12
CA GLY A 86 3.41 5.45 -3.60
C GLY A 86 4.30 4.33 -4.15
N VAL A 87 5.62 4.53 -4.22
CA VAL A 87 6.56 3.50 -4.68
C VAL A 87 7.82 3.44 -3.83
N VAL A 88 8.20 2.21 -3.47
CA VAL A 88 9.47 1.84 -2.86
C VAL A 88 10.23 0.97 -3.85
N PHE A 89 11.44 1.39 -4.24
CA PHE A 89 12.30 0.64 -5.15
C PHE A 89 13.30 -0.17 -4.34
N LEU A 90 13.30 -1.50 -4.50
CA LEU A 90 14.15 -2.41 -3.73
C LEU A 90 15.21 -3.07 -4.61
N ASP A 91 16.38 -3.28 -4.04
CA ASP A 91 17.43 -4.12 -4.62
C ASP A 91 17.13 -5.63 -4.43
N ARG A 92 18.00 -6.50 -4.96
CA ARG A 92 17.89 -7.97 -4.83
C ARG A 92 17.94 -8.48 -3.40
N ALA A 93 18.44 -7.68 -2.47
CA ALA A 93 18.48 -8.02 -1.04
C ALA A 93 17.27 -7.46 -0.27
N GLY A 94 16.27 -6.89 -0.98
CA GLY A 94 15.08 -6.27 -0.39
C GLY A 94 15.36 -4.93 0.28
N ARG A 95 16.50 -4.28 0.02
CA ARG A 95 16.87 -3.00 0.62
C ARG A 95 16.40 -1.85 -0.28
N PRO A 96 15.83 -0.80 0.30
CA PRO A 96 15.45 0.39 -0.45
C PRO A 96 16.65 1.06 -1.12
N LEU A 97 16.49 1.43 -2.39
CA LEU A 97 17.55 2.07 -3.20
C LEU A 97 17.55 3.58 -3.09
N ARG A 98 16.45 4.15 -2.64
CA ARG A 98 16.25 5.59 -2.48
C ARG A 98 15.08 5.85 -1.53
N ARG A 99 14.82 7.14 -1.24
CA ARG A 99 13.58 7.55 -0.57
C ARG A 99 12.35 7.07 -1.33
N THR A 100 11.35 6.65 -0.59
CA THR A 100 10.00 6.37 -1.09
C THR A 100 9.46 7.60 -1.81
N ILE A 101 8.95 7.43 -3.01
CA ILE A 101 8.16 8.47 -3.69
C ILE A 101 6.71 8.24 -3.29
N LEU A 102 6.13 9.17 -2.54
CA LEU A 102 4.77 9.01 -2.00
C LEU A 102 3.68 9.24 -3.05
N GLY A 103 2.46 8.82 -2.73
CA GLY A 103 1.26 9.20 -3.48
C GLY A 103 1.12 10.73 -3.51
N GLY A 104 0.56 11.28 -4.59
CA GLY A 104 0.46 12.72 -4.78
C GLY A 104 1.76 13.43 -5.20
N ASP A 105 2.90 12.76 -5.24
CA ASP A 105 4.13 13.28 -5.86
C ASP A 105 3.93 13.45 -7.37
N ARG A 106 4.25 14.63 -7.88
CA ARG A 106 3.97 15.06 -9.26
C ARG A 106 5.17 15.00 -10.19
N ARG A 107 6.31 14.44 -9.75
CA ARG A 107 7.53 14.41 -10.57
C ARG A 107 7.39 13.68 -11.89
N ALA A 108 6.50 12.73 -12.00
CA ALA A 108 6.31 11.84 -13.15
C ALA A 108 5.17 12.26 -14.09
N GLU A 109 4.78 13.54 -14.11
CA GLU A 109 3.72 14.05 -15.01
C GLU A 109 4.10 13.95 -16.49
N ALA A 110 5.38 14.05 -16.82
CA ALA A 110 5.86 13.88 -18.19
C ALA A 110 5.73 12.41 -18.64
N GLU A 111 6.12 11.50 -17.78
CA GLU A 111 6.02 10.06 -18.00
C GLU A 111 4.56 9.60 -18.06
N LEU A 112 3.67 10.23 -17.29
CA LEU A 112 2.23 9.96 -17.40
C LEU A 112 1.70 10.31 -18.80
N ARG A 113 2.09 11.46 -19.38
CA ARG A 113 1.74 11.82 -20.75
C ARG A 113 2.33 10.82 -21.75
N GLU A 114 3.54 10.35 -21.52
CA GLU A 114 4.18 9.33 -22.37
C GLU A 114 3.45 7.98 -22.28
N ILE A 115 2.97 7.59 -21.11
CA ILE A 115 2.12 6.40 -20.91
C ILE A 115 0.88 6.51 -21.80
N HIS A 116 0.11 7.61 -21.71
CA HIS A 116 -1.08 7.80 -22.53
C HIS A 116 -0.77 7.69 -24.02
N ARG A 117 0.33 8.30 -24.47
CA ARG A 117 0.77 8.21 -25.87
C ARG A 117 1.09 6.77 -26.31
N ARG A 118 1.81 6.00 -25.48
CA ARG A 118 2.15 4.59 -25.78
C ARG A 118 0.91 3.70 -25.80
N LEU A 119 0.00 3.86 -24.85
CA LEU A 119 -1.21 3.05 -24.79
C LEU A 119 -2.13 3.34 -25.98
N ALA A 120 -2.32 4.62 -26.35
CA ALA A 120 -3.07 5.00 -27.55
C ALA A 120 -2.43 4.42 -28.82
N GLY A 121 -1.11 4.48 -28.95
CA GLY A 121 -0.37 3.89 -30.09
C GLY A 121 -0.49 2.36 -30.16
N ALA A 122 -0.67 1.69 -29.04
CA ALA A 122 -0.88 0.25 -28.97
C ALA A 122 -2.37 -0.17 -29.07
N GLY A 123 -3.30 0.79 -29.20
CA GLY A 123 -4.74 0.51 -29.20
C GLY A 123 -5.27 -0.02 -27.87
N LEU A 124 -4.54 0.24 -26.78
CA LEU A 124 -4.93 -0.19 -25.44
C LEU A 124 -5.78 0.90 -24.78
N PRO A 125 -6.82 0.53 -24.02
CA PRO A 125 -7.60 1.49 -23.26
C PRO A 125 -6.72 2.17 -22.21
N GLU A 126 -7.03 3.42 -21.88
CA GLU A 126 -6.42 4.09 -20.74
C GLU A 126 -6.70 3.25 -19.47
N ALA A 127 -5.67 2.64 -18.93
CA ALA A 127 -5.81 1.83 -17.73
C ALA A 127 -6.13 2.73 -16.54
N GLY A 128 -7.27 2.48 -15.91
CA GLY A 128 -7.59 3.01 -14.58
C GLY A 128 -8.13 4.42 -14.51
N GLY A 129 -8.56 5.08 -15.59
CA GLY A 129 -9.26 6.38 -15.53
C GLY A 129 -8.51 7.46 -14.74
N TRP A 130 -7.20 7.54 -14.91
CA TRP A 130 -6.35 8.45 -14.14
C TRP A 130 -6.72 9.90 -14.35
N ARG A 131 -6.96 10.59 -13.26
CA ARG A 131 -7.25 12.02 -13.29
C ARG A 131 -5.96 12.82 -13.53
N PRO A 132 -6.05 13.99 -14.17
CA PRO A 132 -4.93 14.93 -14.25
C PRO A 132 -4.36 15.22 -12.86
N GLY A 133 -3.02 15.16 -12.73
CA GLY A 133 -2.31 15.41 -11.47
C GLY A 133 -2.07 14.18 -10.59
N ALA A 134 -2.67 13.03 -10.87
CA ALA A 134 -2.31 11.78 -10.21
C ALA A 134 -1.19 11.08 -10.99
N CYS A 135 -0.06 10.82 -10.33
CA CYS A 135 1.04 10.05 -10.92
C CYS A 135 1.01 8.63 -10.34
N PRO A 136 0.48 7.64 -11.09
CA PRO A 136 0.45 6.25 -10.66
C PRO A 136 1.86 5.67 -10.55
N ALA A 137 1.98 4.51 -9.90
CA ALA A 137 3.27 3.84 -9.76
C ALA A 137 3.95 3.58 -11.10
N ALA A 138 3.19 3.23 -12.16
CA ALA A 138 3.71 3.06 -13.52
C ALA A 138 4.51 4.28 -14.00
N ALA A 139 3.98 5.49 -13.82
CA ALA A 139 4.68 6.71 -14.23
C ALA A 139 5.97 6.93 -13.43
N LYS A 140 5.97 6.62 -12.14
CA LYS A 140 7.15 6.74 -11.27
C LYS A 140 8.24 5.71 -11.61
N ILE A 141 7.85 4.52 -12.07
CA ILE A 141 8.80 3.51 -12.59
C ILE A 141 9.49 4.06 -13.85
N LEU A 142 8.74 4.61 -14.81
CA LEU A 142 9.30 5.21 -16.00
C LEU A 142 10.17 6.44 -15.66
N TRP A 143 9.73 7.27 -14.72
CA TRP A 143 10.49 8.42 -14.25
C TRP A 143 11.86 8.00 -13.70
N LEU A 144 11.91 6.94 -12.87
CA LEU A 144 13.18 6.44 -12.34
C LEU A 144 14.12 6.01 -13.47
N ALA A 145 13.59 5.27 -14.45
CA ALA A 145 14.39 4.81 -15.59
C ALA A 145 14.97 5.97 -16.42
N ALA A 146 14.21 7.04 -16.59
CA ALA A 146 14.63 8.21 -17.37
C ALA A 146 15.58 9.15 -16.58
N ASN A 147 15.35 9.34 -15.30
CA ASN A 147 16.01 10.39 -14.49
C ASN A 147 17.11 9.86 -13.57
N GLU A 148 17.04 8.58 -13.16
CA GLU A 148 18.03 7.93 -12.29
C GLU A 148 18.46 6.56 -12.86
N PRO A 149 19.01 6.46 -14.09
CA PRO A 149 19.35 5.19 -14.72
C PRO A 149 20.25 4.27 -13.88
N PRO A 150 21.26 4.75 -13.13
CA PRO A 150 22.07 3.89 -12.28
C PRO A 150 21.28 3.25 -11.14
N THR A 151 20.29 3.96 -10.59
CA THR A 151 19.38 3.41 -9.57
C THR A 151 18.42 2.41 -10.21
N ALA A 152 17.83 2.76 -11.35
CA ALA A 152 16.87 1.91 -12.07
C ALA A 152 17.46 0.53 -12.42
N GLN A 153 18.71 0.45 -12.86
CA GLN A 153 19.41 -0.80 -13.18
C GLN A 153 19.57 -1.75 -11.98
N ARG A 154 19.47 -1.24 -10.77
CA ARG A 154 19.61 -2.00 -9.54
C ARG A 154 18.26 -2.45 -8.96
N VAL A 155 17.16 -1.93 -9.49
CA VAL A 155 15.82 -2.27 -9.02
C VAL A 155 15.53 -3.74 -9.31
N ALA A 156 15.19 -4.49 -8.29
CA ALA A 156 14.74 -5.87 -8.40
C ALA A 156 13.25 -6.02 -8.09
N LYS A 157 12.70 -5.14 -7.23
CA LYS A 157 11.27 -5.13 -6.88
C LYS A 157 10.76 -3.71 -6.70
N VAL A 158 9.48 -3.52 -7.00
CA VAL A 158 8.74 -2.29 -6.77
C VAL A 158 7.52 -2.61 -5.91
N LEU A 159 7.41 -1.95 -4.77
CA LEU A 159 6.32 -2.16 -3.82
C LEU A 159 5.62 -0.84 -3.50
N ALA A 160 4.35 -0.91 -3.10
CA ALA A 160 3.71 0.19 -2.40
C ALA A 160 4.28 0.36 -0.97
N PRO A 161 4.19 1.54 -0.35
CA PRO A 161 4.70 1.75 1.01
C PRO A 161 4.16 0.76 2.04
N LYS A 162 2.84 0.45 2.01
CA LYS A 162 2.24 -0.56 2.90
C LYS A 162 2.77 -1.97 2.65
N ASP A 163 3.09 -2.29 1.38
CA ASP A 163 3.60 -3.61 1.01
C ASP A 163 5.08 -3.77 1.37
N ALA A 164 5.83 -2.66 1.43
CA ALA A 164 7.16 -2.66 2.03
C ALA A 164 7.10 -2.92 3.55
N VAL A 165 6.09 -2.41 4.25
CA VAL A 165 5.82 -2.78 5.65
C VAL A 165 5.43 -4.25 5.78
N ARG A 166 4.58 -4.78 4.86
CA ARG A 166 4.27 -6.22 4.79
C ARG A 166 5.53 -7.06 4.66
N LEU A 167 6.41 -6.72 3.73
CA LEU A 167 7.69 -7.42 3.52
C LEU A 167 8.50 -7.49 4.82
N ARG A 168 8.56 -6.41 5.59
CA ARG A 168 9.24 -6.39 6.90
C ARG A 168 8.56 -7.28 7.94
N LEU A 169 7.22 -7.34 7.92
CA LEU A 169 6.46 -8.18 8.84
C LEU A 169 6.58 -9.67 8.51
N THR A 170 6.49 -10.02 7.22
CA THR A 170 6.26 -11.40 6.79
C THR A 170 7.42 -12.04 6.05
N GLY A 171 8.24 -11.23 5.38
CA GLY A 171 9.22 -11.70 4.38
C GLY A 171 8.61 -11.94 2.98
N GLU A 172 7.30 -11.74 2.79
CA GLU A 172 6.60 -12.04 1.55
C GLU A 172 6.40 -10.81 0.66
N LEU A 173 6.59 -11.00 -0.65
CA LEU A 173 6.38 -10.00 -1.69
C LEU A 173 4.97 -10.11 -2.24
N ALA A 174 4.05 -9.32 -1.70
CA ALA A 174 2.64 -9.33 -2.07
C ALA A 174 2.08 -7.91 -2.15
N THR A 175 1.02 -7.75 -2.94
CA THR A 175 0.16 -6.57 -2.99
C THR A 175 -1.30 -7.00 -3.07
N ASP A 176 -2.23 -6.06 -2.96
CA ASP A 176 -3.65 -6.31 -3.16
C ASP A 176 -4.16 -5.73 -4.49
N ALA A 177 -5.32 -6.23 -4.92
CA ALA A 177 -5.92 -5.82 -6.19
C ALA A 177 -6.28 -4.33 -6.26
N SER A 178 -6.62 -3.66 -5.14
CA SER A 178 -6.95 -2.23 -5.15
C SER A 178 -5.71 -1.36 -5.32
N GLU A 179 -4.59 -1.70 -4.67
CA GLU A 179 -3.30 -1.03 -4.85
C GLU A 179 -2.75 -1.30 -6.24
N ALA A 180 -2.81 -2.55 -6.71
CA ALA A 180 -2.39 -2.92 -8.04
C ALA A 180 -3.19 -2.19 -9.12
N SER A 181 -4.51 -1.99 -8.93
CA SER A 181 -5.35 -1.18 -9.81
C SER A 181 -4.88 0.28 -9.86
N ALA A 182 -4.61 0.88 -8.70
CA ALA A 182 -4.13 2.25 -8.61
C ALA A 182 -2.73 2.44 -9.23
N SER A 183 -1.95 1.39 -9.39
CA SER A 183 -0.66 1.44 -10.09
C SER A 183 -0.77 1.75 -11.57
N GLY A 184 -1.93 1.42 -12.19
CA GLY A 184 -2.18 1.52 -13.61
C GLY A 184 -1.65 0.36 -14.45
N LEU A 185 -1.31 -0.74 -13.82
CA LEU A 185 -0.73 -1.92 -14.48
C LEU A 185 -1.60 -3.18 -14.36
N LEU A 186 -2.73 -3.11 -13.61
CA LEU A 186 -3.62 -4.24 -13.40
C LEU A 186 -4.63 -4.38 -14.54
N ASP A 187 -4.85 -5.61 -14.98
CA ASP A 187 -6.08 -6.01 -15.64
C ASP A 187 -7.15 -6.20 -14.55
N VAL A 188 -8.05 -5.22 -14.42
CA VAL A 188 -9.05 -5.19 -13.36
C VAL A 188 -10.04 -6.34 -13.49
N ALA A 189 -10.38 -6.74 -14.72
CA ALA A 189 -11.33 -7.83 -14.97
C ALA A 189 -10.73 -9.19 -14.59
N LEU A 190 -9.45 -9.40 -14.89
CA LEU A 190 -8.73 -10.64 -14.62
C LEU A 190 -8.01 -10.65 -13.26
N ARG A 191 -8.00 -9.51 -12.54
CA ARG A 191 -7.38 -9.36 -11.21
C ARG A 191 -5.90 -9.76 -11.17
N ARG A 192 -5.17 -9.46 -12.26
CA ARG A 192 -3.75 -9.78 -12.41
C ARG A 192 -3.03 -8.67 -13.20
N TRP A 193 -1.71 -8.67 -13.14
CA TRP A 193 -0.91 -7.74 -13.93
C TRP A 193 -1.21 -7.90 -15.42
N SER A 194 -1.41 -6.79 -16.12
CA SER A 194 -1.75 -6.76 -17.53
C SER A 194 -0.51 -6.93 -18.40
N GLY A 195 -0.34 -8.09 -19.02
CA GLY A 195 0.76 -8.33 -19.96
C GLY A 195 0.85 -7.27 -21.07
N PRO A 196 -0.26 -6.93 -21.75
CA PRO A 196 -0.24 -5.88 -22.78
C PRO A 196 0.21 -4.51 -22.28
N LEU A 197 -0.21 -4.09 -21.05
CA LEU A 197 0.23 -2.82 -20.47
C LEU A 197 1.72 -2.86 -20.13
N LEU A 198 2.20 -3.94 -19.52
CA LEU A 198 3.60 -4.10 -19.17
C LEU A 198 4.49 -4.09 -20.39
N GLU A 199 4.09 -4.76 -21.48
CA GLU A 199 4.82 -4.76 -22.76
C GLU A 199 4.86 -3.36 -23.38
N ALA A 200 3.71 -2.67 -23.51
CA ALA A 200 3.62 -1.33 -24.07
C ALA A 200 4.47 -0.31 -23.30
N LEU A 201 4.63 -0.49 -22.00
CA LEU A 201 5.40 0.39 -21.13
C LEU A 201 6.84 -0.07 -20.93
N ALA A 202 7.22 -1.24 -21.45
CA ALA A 202 8.52 -1.89 -21.24
C ALA A 202 8.86 -2.07 -19.75
N ILE A 203 7.87 -2.45 -18.94
CA ILE A 203 8.03 -2.78 -17.52
C ILE A 203 8.12 -4.30 -17.38
N ALA A 204 9.22 -4.79 -16.81
CA ALA A 204 9.42 -6.21 -16.61
C ALA A 204 8.43 -6.75 -15.53
N PRO A 205 7.69 -7.85 -15.81
CA PRO A 205 6.70 -8.38 -14.86
C PRO A 205 7.30 -8.81 -13.52
N ASP A 206 8.53 -9.27 -13.51
CA ASP A 206 9.26 -9.73 -12.32
C ASP A 206 9.63 -8.59 -11.35
N LEU A 207 9.48 -7.32 -11.75
CA LEU A 207 9.58 -6.18 -10.84
C LEU A 207 8.40 -6.08 -9.87
N LEU A 208 7.27 -6.68 -10.22
CA LEU A 208 6.02 -6.53 -9.49
C LEU A 208 5.78 -7.70 -8.53
N PRO A 209 5.12 -7.48 -7.37
CA PRO A 209 4.77 -8.53 -6.44
C PRO A 209 3.56 -9.33 -6.93
N GLU A 210 3.26 -10.46 -6.30
CA GLU A 210 2.03 -11.21 -6.51
C GLU A 210 0.81 -10.42 -6.03
N VAL A 211 -0.32 -10.52 -6.78
CA VAL A 211 -1.57 -9.82 -6.48
C VAL A 211 -2.53 -10.77 -5.78
N PHE A 212 -3.06 -10.33 -4.64
CA PHE A 212 -4.05 -11.05 -3.82
C PHE A 212 -5.36 -10.29 -3.73
N GLU A 213 -6.45 -10.97 -3.42
CA GLU A 213 -7.66 -10.30 -2.94
C GLU A 213 -7.46 -9.79 -1.51
N GLY A 214 -8.14 -8.69 -1.17
CA GLY A 214 -7.90 -7.98 0.09
C GLY A 214 -8.04 -8.83 1.35
N ALA A 215 -8.94 -9.81 1.34
CA ALA A 215 -9.18 -10.72 2.48
C ALA A 215 -8.28 -11.96 2.49
N ASP A 216 -7.54 -12.22 1.41
CA ASP A 216 -6.66 -13.39 1.33
C ASP A 216 -5.44 -13.21 2.25
N VAL A 217 -5.04 -14.31 2.87
CA VAL A 217 -3.80 -14.33 3.66
C VAL A 217 -2.61 -14.31 2.69
N SER A 218 -1.93 -13.17 2.63
CA SER A 218 -0.77 -12.94 1.75
C SER A 218 0.58 -13.20 2.43
N GLY A 219 0.56 -13.62 3.69
CA GLY A 219 1.75 -13.97 4.46
C GLY A 219 1.42 -14.17 5.93
N ARG A 220 2.43 -14.49 6.72
CA ARG A 220 2.34 -14.62 8.17
C ARG A 220 3.49 -13.88 8.81
N VAL A 221 3.29 -13.32 10.00
CA VAL A 221 4.37 -12.66 10.74
C VAL A 221 5.54 -13.64 10.88
N SER A 222 6.69 -13.25 10.38
CA SER A 222 7.93 -14.03 10.44
C SER A 222 8.59 -13.94 11.81
N VAL A 223 9.58 -14.79 12.07
CA VAL A 223 10.44 -14.70 13.27
C VAL A 223 11.03 -13.29 13.42
N ALA A 224 11.54 -12.71 12.33
CA ALA A 224 12.12 -11.36 12.34
C ALA A 224 11.05 -10.29 12.62
N GLY A 225 9.89 -10.37 11.94
CA GLY A 225 8.77 -9.47 12.17
C GLY A 225 8.26 -9.54 13.62
N ALA A 226 8.15 -10.74 14.18
CA ALA A 226 7.77 -10.97 15.56
C ALA A 226 8.76 -10.32 16.54
N ALA A 227 10.06 -10.51 16.31
CA ALA A 227 11.12 -9.94 17.16
C ALA A 227 11.12 -8.40 17.17
N GLU A 228 10.83 -7.76 16.02
CA GLU A 228 10.82 -6.31 15.90
C GLU A 228 9.52 -5.65 16.41
N THR A 229 8.37 -6.37 16.36
CA THR A 229 7.06 -5.80 16.69
C THR A 229 6.47 -6.32 17.99
N GLY A 230 6.97 -7.45 18.50
CA GLY A 230 6.38 -8.17 19.61
C GLY A 230 5.00 -8.80 19.28
N LEU A 231 4.65 -8.92 18.00
CA LEU A 231 3.54 -9.76 17.55
C LEU A 231 3.95 -11.23 17.66
N HIS A 232 2.98 -12.14 17.71
CA HIS A 232 3.33 -13.56 17.70
C HIS A 232 3.71 -14.03 16.29
N GLU A 233 4.72 -14.87 16.18
CA GLU A 233 5.08 -15.56 14.95
C GLU A 233 3.89 -16.35 14.41
N GLY A 234 3.73 -16.36 13.08
CA GLY A 234 2.65 -17.07 12.41
C GLY A 234 1.31 -16.34 12.38
N LEU A 235 1.17 -15.14 13.01
CA LEU A 235 -0.05 -14.33 12.89
C LEU A 235 -0.38 -14.09 11.42
N PRO A 236 -1.59 -14.46 10.94
CA PRO A 236 -1.99 -14.21 9.56
C PRO A 236 -1.99 -12.72 9.22
N VAL A 237 -1.41 -12.38 8.06
CA VAL A 237 -1.42 -11.03 7.49
C VAL A 237 -2.19 -11.09 6.17
N VAL A 238 -3.35 -10.43 6.12
CA VAL A 238 -4.15 -10.36 4.90
C VAL A 238 -3.60 -9.30 3.93
N ALA A 239 -3.96 -9.42 2.64
CA ALA A 239 -3.48 -8.50 1.61
C ALA A 239 -3.93 -7.05 1.88
N GLY A 240 -5.10 -6.85 2.45
CA GLY A 240 -5.60 -5.53 2.80
C GLY A 240 -6.04 -4.73 1.59
N GLY A 241 -5.80 -3.42 1.58
CA GLY A 241 -6.27 -2.57 0.49
C GLY A 241 -5.69 -1.17 0.48
N SER A 242 -6.00 -0.42 -0.58
CA SER A 242 -5.77 1.03 -0.57
C SER A 242 -6.64 1.70 0.49
N THR A 243 -6.19 2.83 1.03
CA THR A 243 -6.97 3.62 2.00
C THR A 243 -8.38 3.91 1.49
N LEU A 244 -8.52 4.20 0.19
CA LEU A 244 -9.83 4.45 -0.42
C LEU A 244 -10.73 3.21 -0.40
N ALA A 245 -10.22 2.05 -0.80
CA ALA A 245 -10.99 0.80 -0.83
C ALA A 245 -11.40 0.37 0.59
N CYS A 246 -10.46 0.42 1.53
CA CYS A 246 -10.74 0.11 2.94
C CYS A 246 -11.71 1.12 3.57
N GLY A 247 -11.60 2.41 3.22
CA GLY A 247 -12.52 3.46 3.68
C GLY A 247 -13.94 3.27 3.14
N ALA A 248 -14.08 2.90 1.87
CA ALA A 248 -15.39 2.59 1.26
C ALA A 248 -16.05 1.40 1.97
N LEU A 249 -15.28 0.33 2.20
CA LEU A 249 -15.75 -0.84 2.95
C LEU A 249 -16.20 -0.46 4.37
N ALA A 250 -15.39 0.32 5.09
CA ALA A 250 -15.70 0.78 6.44
C ALA A 250 -16.92 1.69 6.50
N ALA A 251 -17.17 2.49 5.44
CA ALA A 251 -18.35 3.32 5.29
C ALA A 251 -19.60 2.53 4.85
N GLY A 252 -19.50 1.22 4.62
CA GLY A 252 -20.60 0.36 4.21
C GLY A 252 -21.06 0.57 2.76
N ILE A 253 -20.14 1.02 1.89
CA ILE A 253 -20.37 1.12 0.44
C ILE A 253 -20.22 -0.29 -0.14
N LEU A 254 -21.31 -1.05 -0.13
CA LEU A 254 -21.36 -2.48 -0.49
C LEU A 254 -22.59 -2.78 -1.35
N GLY A 255 -23.07 -1.88 -2.17
CA GLY A 255 -24.23 -2.10 -3.02
C GLY A 255 -24.74 -0.83 -3.69
N GLU A 256 -25.52 -1.03 -4.76
CA GLU A 256 -26.08 0.02 -5.60
C GLU A 256 -26.79 1.13 -4.80
N GLY A 257 -26.65 2.37 -5.25
CA GLY A 257 -27.31 3.54 -4.68
C GLY A 257 -26.63 4.12 -3.45
N ARG A 258 -25.40 3.68 -3.12
CA ARG A 258 -24.58 4.25 -2.05
C ARG A 258 -23.42 5.04 -2.64
N GLY A 259 -23.01 6.08 -1.94
CA GLY A 259 -21.87 6.90 -2.35
C GLY A 259 -21.04 7.33 -1.16
N LEU A 260 -19.75 7.54 -1.38
CA LEU A 260 -18.79 8.08 -0.43
C LEU A 260 -18.18 9.35 -1.00
N ALA A 261 -18.32 10.46 -0.27
CA ALA A 261 -17.56 11.67 -0.52
C ALA A 261 -16.44 11.78 0.53
N TRP A 262 -15.20 11.99 0.08
CA TRP A 262 -14.09 12.27 0.99
C TRP A 262 -13.51 13.66 0.72
N LEU A 263 -13.14 14.34 1.80
CA LEU A 263 -12.64 15.72 1.79
C LEU A 263 -11.22 15.74 2.37
N GLU A 264 -10.25 15.36 1.54
CA GLU A 264 -8.82 15.46 1.80
C GLU A 264 -8.14 16.11 0.59
N PRO A 265 -6.83 16.44 0.64
CA PRO A 265 -6.11 16.82 -0.56
C PRO A 265 -6.26 15.73 -1.62
N GLY A 266 -7.09 16.00 -2.66
CA GLY A 266 -7.52 14.98 -3.63
C GLY A 266 -8.98 14.53 -3.45
N ALA A 267 -9.83 15.37 -2.84
CA ALA A 267 -11.26 15.11 -2.64
C ALA A 267 -11.94 14.45 -3.85
N GLY A 268 -12.83 13.53 -3.60
CA GLY A 268 -13.54 12.79 -4.63
C GLY A 268 -14.88 12.24 -4.16
N ILE A 269 -15.63 11.70 -5.10
CA ILE A 269 -16.88 11.01 -4.86
C ILE A 269 -16.77 9.63 -5.49
N LEU A 270 -17.01 8.58 -4.70
CA LEU A 270 -17.23 7.23 -5.16
C LEU A 270 -18.74 6.97 -5.13
N VAL A 271 -19.27 6.50 -6.24
CA VAL A 271 -20.68 6.08 -6.38
C VAL A 271 -20.68 4.67 -6.93
N GLU A 272 -21.50 3.82 -6.36
CA GLU A 272 -21.71 2.45 -6.80
C GLU A 272 -23.03 2.32 -7.56
#